data_075466e5a996dc4236984b30b6fdbe02
#
_entry.id   075466e5a996dc4236984b30b6fdbe02
#
_cell.length_a   1.000
_cell.length_b   1.000
_cell.length_c   1.000
_cell.angle_alpha   90.00
_cell.angle_beta   90.00
_cell.angle_gamma   90.00
#
_symmetry.space_group_name_H-M   'P 1'
#
loop_
_entity.id
_entity.type
_entity.pdbx_description
1 polymer ?
#
loop_
_entity_poly.entity_id
_entity_poly.type
_entity_poly.pdbx_seq_one_letter_code
_entity_poly.pdbx_strand_id
1 'polypeptide(L)'
;MEDRADHRQKLGRRGEDLACSYLEGMGHVILERNWRCRHLEIDIISMDPDGIHFVEVKARQKNVQAPPQENVNKAKQKRITSAALSYLNSSPLHRNMECFFDVAAITFEGEQACVEWIPQAFIPMYI
;
A
#
# COMPACT_ATOMS: atom_id res chain seq x y z
N MET A 1 -14.32 16.40 -20.14
CA MET A 1 -13.04 15.70 -20.36
C MET A 1 -12.25 15.69 -19.05
N GLU A 2 -11.88 14.53 -18.58
CA GLU A 2 -11.08 14.41 -17.36
C GLU A 2 -9.66 14.86 -17.62
N ASP A 3 -9.07 15.61 -16.69
CA ASP A 3 -7.65 15.89 -16.76
C ASP A 3 -6.85 14.69 -16.23
N ARG A 4 -5.52 14.73 -16.40
CA ARG A 4 -4.66 13.62 -15.99
C ARG A 4 -4.64 13.41 -14.47
N ALA A 5 -4.78 14.48 -13.70
CA ALA A 5 -4.77 14.39 -12.24
C ALA A 5 -6.02 13.67 -11.73
N ASP A 6 -7.20 14.03 -12.27
CA ASP A 6 -8.46 13.36 -11.91
C ASP A 6 -8.44 11.88 -12.28
N HIS A 7 -7.91 11.57 -13.46
CA HIS A 7 -7.80 10.18 -13.91
C HIS A 7 -6.89 9.37 -12.98
N ARG A 8 -5.75 9.92 -12.60
CA ARG A 8 -4.84 9.25 -11.67
C ARG A 8 -5.44 9.05 -10.29
N GLN A 9 -6.19 10.04 -9.79
CA GLN A 9 -6.86 9.92 -8.50
C GLN A 9 -7.92 8.81 -8.52
N LYS A 10 -8.70 8.73 -9.59
CA LYS A 10 -9.72 7.67 -9.73
C LYS A 10 -9.07 6.30 -9.83
N LEU A 11 -7.99 6.20 -10.60
CA LEU A 11 -7.24 4.95 -10.74
C LEU A 11 -6.68 4.51 -9.39
N GLY A 12 -6.10 5.43 -8.63
CA GLY A 12 -5.56 5.17 -7.30
C GLY A 12 -6.62 4.68 -6.33
N ARG A 13 -7.79 5.33 -6.32
CA ARG A 13 -8.90 4.91 -5.44
C ARG A 13 -9.43 3.53 -5.81
N ARG A 14 -9.60 3.26 -7.09
CA ARG A 14 -10.01 1.93 -7.55
C ARG A 14 -8.98 0.88 -7.19
N GLY A 15 -7.70 1.20 -7.33
CA GLY A 15 -6.60 0.31 -6.94
C GLY A 15 -6.63 0.00 -5.45
N GLU A 16 -6.82 1.02 -4.62
CA GLU A 16 -6.92 0.82 -3.16
C GLU A 16 -8.13 -0.03 -2.79
N ASP A 17 -9.28 0.21 -3.42
CA ASP A 17 -10.49 -0.59 -3.18
C ASP A 17 -10.25 -2.06 -3.52
N LEU A 18 -9.62 -2.31 -4.67
CA LEU A 18 -9.31 -3.68 -5.09
C LEU A 18 -8.27 -4.33 -4.17
N ALA A 19 -7.27 -3.57 -3.74
CA ALA A 19 -6.27 -4.07 -2.80
C ALA A 19 -6.92 -4.45 -1.46
N CYS A 20 -7.82 -3.61 -0.94
CA CYS A 20 -8.54 -3.92 0.29
C CYS A 20 -9.38 -5.19 0.15
N SER A 21 -10.12 -5.32 -0.95
CA SER A 21 -10.92 -6.52 -1.21
C SER A 21 -10.05 -7.77 -1.30
N TYR A 22 -8.91 -7.65 -1.96
CA TYR A 22 -7.95 -8.75 -2.08
C TYR A 22 -7.42 -9.17 -0.70
N LEU A 23 -7.02 -8.20 0.12
CA LEU A 23 -6.52 -8.45 1.47
C LEU A 23 -7.59 -9.12 2.34
N GLU A 24 -8.81 -8.61 2.30
CA GLU A 24 -9.93 -9.20 3.03
C GLU A 24 -10.18 -10.63 2.59
N GLY A 25 -10.09 -10.90 1.29
CA GLY A 25 -10.20 -12.25 0.75
C GLY A 25 -9.10 -13.19 1.23
N MET A 26 -7.92 -12.66 1.58
CA MET A 26 -6.83 -13.44 2.16
C MET A 26 -6.92 -13.58 3.69
N GLY A 27 -7.94 -13.00 4.31
CA GLY A 27 -8.11 -13.08 5.76
C GLY A 27 -7.55 -11.90 6.55
N HIS A 28 -7.18 -10.80 5.87
CA HIS A 28 -6.77 -9.60 6.56
C HIS A 28 -7.95 -8.78 7.05
N VAL A 29 -7.76 -8.12 8.18
CA VAL A 29 -8.67 -7.07 8.66
C VAL A 29 -8.04 -5.73 8.30
N ILE A 30 -8.79 -4.88 7.62
CA ILE A 30 -8.30 -3.54 7.27
C ILE A 30 -8.42 -2.65 8.50
N LEU A 31 -7.29 -2.17 9.00
CA LEU A 31 -7.25 -1.30 10.17
C LEU A 31 -7.39 0.16 9.77
N GLU A 32 -6.68 0.59 8.74
CA GLU A 32 -6.68 1.97 8.27
C GLU A 32 -6.51 2.02 6.75
N ARG A 33 -7.08 3.05 6.14
CA ARG A 33 -6.86 3.40 4.74
C ARG A 33 -6.39 4.84 4.68
N ASN A 34 -5.38 5.10 3.84
CA ASN A 34 -4.82 6.46 3.68
C ASN A 34 -4.46 7.09 5.01
N TRP A 35 -3.77 6.32 5.86
CA TRP A 35 -3.34 6.81 7.15
C TRP A 35 -2.25 7.84 6.99
N ARG A 36 -2.40 8.96 7.66
CA ARG A 36 -1.46 10.08 7.56
C ARG A 36 -0.98 10.55 8.91
N CYS A 37 0.29 10.91 8.95
CA CYS A 37 0.90 11.58 10.08
C CYS A 37 1.84 12.65 9.52
N ARG A 38 1.48 13.93 9.68
CA ARG A 38 2.19 15.05 9.07
C ARG A 38 2.18 14.90 7.53
N HIS A 39 3.36 14.81 6.90
CA HIS A 39 3.49 14.60 5.45
C HIS A 39 3.70 13.13 5.07
N LEU A 40 3.65 12.25 6.06
CA LEU A 40 3.83 10.80 5.85
C LEU A 40 2.50 10.13 5.61
N GLU A 41 2.47 9.14 4.73
CA GLU A 41 1.25 8.44 4.36
C GLU A 41 1.51 6.95 4.16
N ILE A 42 0.53 6.13 4.56
CA ILE A 42 0.49 4.70 4.27
C ILE A 42 -0.86 4.40 3.63
N ASP A 43 -0.85 3.74 2.48
CA ASP A 43 -2.07 3.49 1.72
C ASP A 43 -3.04 2.58 2.47
N ILE A 44 -2.56 1.45 2.98
CA ILE A 44 -3.39 0.50 3.73
C ILE A 44 -2.58 -0.04 4.90
N ILE A 45 -3.21 -0.11 6.07
CA ILE A 45 -2.68 -0.85 7.22
C ILE A 45 -3.66 -1.96 7.51
N SER A 46 -3.18 -3.20 7.49
CA SER A 46 -4.02 -4.36 7.73
C SER A 46 -3.39 -5.29 8.76
N MET A 47 -4.17 -6.23 9.24
CA MET A 47 -3.73 -7.21 10.22
C MET A 47 -4.21 -8.59 9.82
N ASP A 48 -3.34 -9.57 9.94
CA ASP A 48 -3.69 -10.98 9.82
C ASP A 48 -3.08 -11.75 11.02
N PRO A 49 -3.21 -13.08 11.09
CA PRO A 49 -2.62 -13.81 12.23
C PRO A 49 -1.11 -13.67 12.36
N ASP A 50 -0.39 -13.31 11.29
CA ASP A 50 1.06 -13.15 11.34
C ASP A 50 1.50 -11.82 11.92
N GLY A 51 0.69 -10.77 11.76
CA GLY A 51 1.03 -9.45 12.30
C GLY A 51 0.39 -8.29 11.54
N ILE A 52 1.05 -7.14 11.59
CA ILE A 52 0.60 -5.89 10.97
C ILE A 52 1.28 -5.73 9.62
N HIS A 53 0.50 -5.42 8.61
CA HIS A 53 0.96 -5.19 7.24
C HIS A 53 0.81 -3.73 6.86
N PHE A 54 1.90 -3.12 6.44
CA PHE A 54 1.92 -1.77 5.88
C PHE A 54 2.01 -1.94 4.37
N VAL A 55 0.94 -1.60 3.66
CA VAL A 55 0.77 -1.95 2.25
C VAL A 55 0.80 -0.71 1.39
N GLU A 56 1.72 -0.69 0.43
CA GLU A 56 1.79 0.32 -0.63
C GLU A 56 1.01 -0.19 -1.83
N VAL A 57 0.09 0.63 -2.33
CA VAL A 57 -0.70 0.28 -3.51
C VAL A 57 -0.12 0.97 -4.72
N LYS A 58 0.18 0.21 -5.75
CA LYS A 58 0.65 0.73 -7.04
C LYS A 58 -0.35 0.34 -8.11
N ALA A 59 -1.04 1.35 -8.66
CA ALA A 59 -2.04 1.14 -9.69
C ALA A 59 -1.58 1.74 -11.01
N ARG A 60 -1.68 0.98 -12.09
CA ARG A 60 -1.32 1.44 -13.44
C ARG A 60 -2.23 0.84 -14.49
N GLN A 61 -2.28 1.49 -15.66
CA GLN A 61 -2.92 0.91 -16.82
C GLN A 61 -1.91 0.11 -17.63
N LYS A 62 -2.34 -1.03 -18.17
CA LYS A 62 -1.45 -2.00 -18.82
C LYS A 62 -0.69 -1.42 -20.01
N ASN A 63 -1.32 -0.60 -20.82
CA ASN A 63 -0.74 -0.12 -22.08
C ASN A 63 -0.12 1.27 -22.01
N VAL A 64 0.15 1.76 -20.81
CA VAL A 64 0.82 3.03 -20.62
C VAL A 64 2.31 2.78 -20.58
N GLN A 65 3.07 3.45 -21.47
CA GLN A 65 4.53 3.40 -21.43
C GLN A 65 5.04 4.20 -20.24
N ALA A 66 5.09 3.53 -19.11
CA ALA A 66 5.73 4.05 -17.92
C ALA A 66 6.83 3.08 -17.52
N PRO A 67 7.94 3.57 -16.97
CA PRO A 67 8.95 2.65 -16.43
C PRO A 67 8.29 1.73 -15.42
N PRO A 68 8.61 0.43 -15.41
CA PRO A 68 8.07 -0.47 -14.39
C PRO A 68 8.49 0.05 -13.02
N GLN A 69 7.51 0.49 -12.25
CA GLN A 69 7.71 0.97 -10.89
C GLN A 69 7.43 -0.16 -9.91
N GLU A 70 8.07 -1.28 -10.13
CA GLU A 70 7.79 -2.47 -9.34
C GLU A 70 8.44 -2.40 -7.98
N ASN A 71 9.51 -1.61 -7.84
CA ASN A 71 10.22 -1.50 -6.59
C ASN A 71 10.01 -0.12 -5.95
N VAL A 72 9.74 -0.13 -4.66
CA VAL A 72 9.69 1.09 -3.86
C VAL A 72 11.13 1.58 -3.67
N ASN A 73 11.44 2.82 -4.09
CA ASN A 73 12.79 3.35 -3.95
C ASN A 73 13.14 3.63 -2.48
N LYS A 74 14.43 3.84 -2.20
CA LYS A 74 14.93 3.98 -0.82
C LYS A 74 14.32 5.17 -0.07
N ALA A 75 14.10 6.29 -0.76
CA ALA A 75 13.49 7.46 -0.14
C ALA A 75 12.06 7.16 0.30
N LYS A 76 11.30 6.47 -0.53
CA LYS A 76 9.93 6.07 -0.20
C LYS A 76 9.91 5.02 0.91
N GLN A 77 10.84 4.06 0.89
CA GLN A 77 10.98 3.08 1.96
C GLN A 77 11.21 3.75 3.32
N LYS A 78 12.06 4.78 3.37
CA LYS A 78 12.30 5.53 4.61
C LYS A 78 11.04 6.24 5.09
N ARG A 79 10.30 6.87 4.17
CA ARG A 79 9.04 7.55 4.53
C ARG A 79 8.01 6.57 5.07
N ILE A 80 7.85 5.42 4.42
CA ILE A 80 6.90 4.39 4.86
C ILE A 80 7.33 3.85 6.23
N THR A 81 8.61 3.58 6.42
CA THR A 81 9.13 3.10 7.71
C THR A 81 8.87 4.10 8.82
N SER A 82 9.10 5.40 8.57
CA SER A 82 8.83 6.45 9.55
C SER A 82 7.33 6.54 9.87
N ALA A 83 6.48 6.45 8.86
CA ALA A 83 5.04 6.44 9.05
C ALA A 83 4.60 5.23 9.87
N ALA A 84 5.16 4.05 9.58
CA ALA A 84 4.85 2.83 10.32
C ALA A 84 5.23 2.94 11.80
N LEU A 85 6.41 3.50 12.09
CA LEU A 85 6.84 3.73 13.47
C LEU A 85 5.88 4.68 14.19
N SER A 86 5.45 5.75 13.51
CA SER A 86 4.47 6.69 14.08
C SER A 86 3.14 6.00 14.38
N TYR A 87 2.68 5.16 13.47
CA TYR A 87 1.45 4.40 13.67
C TYR A 87 1.57 3.47 14.88
N LEU A 88 2.64 2.69 14.97
CA LEU A 88 2.85 1.74 16.07
C LEU A 88 2.96 2.47 17.41
N ASN A 89 3.62 3.62 17.44
CA ASN A 89 3.72 4.42 18.66
C ASN A 89 2.38 4.98 19.11
N SER A 90 1.45 5.20 18.19
CA SER A 90 0.11 5.70 18.52
C SER A 90 -0.90 4.58 18.77
N SER A 91 -0.51 3.32 18.60
CA SER A 91 -1.40 2.16 18.72
C SER A 91 -0.79 1.12 19.66
N PRO A 92 -0.96 1.29 20.99
CA PRO A 92 -0.31 0.39 21.96
C PRO A 92 -0.65 -1.09 21.78
N LEU A 93 -1.85 -1.41 21.26
CA LEU A 93 -2.26 -2.79 21.02
C LEU A 93 -1.41 -3.48 19.95
N HIS A 94 -0.81 -2.71 19.04
CA HIS A 94 -0.08 -3.25 17.91
C HIS A 94 1.43 -3.09 18.02
N ARG A 95 1.90 -2.39 19.07
CA ARG A 95 3.29 -1.97 19.22
C ARG A 95 4.30 -3.12 19.17
N ASN A 96 3.92 -4.26 19.73
CA ASN A 96 4.83 -5.43 19.84
C ASN A 96 4.52 -6.51 18.82
N MET A 97 3.65 -6.24 17.85
CA MET A 97 3.33 -7.20 16.80
C MET A 97 4.40 -7.17 15.71
N GLU A 98 4.58 -8.29 15.05
CA GLU A 98 5.45 -8.37 13.90
C GLU A 98 4.91 -7.50 12.77
N CYS A 99 5.80 -6.88 12.00
CA CYS A 99 5.42 -5.94 10.94
C CYS A 99 5.97 -6.39 9.60
N PHE A 100 5.16 -6.21 8.57
CA PHE A 100 5.49 -6.56 7.20
C PHE A 100 5.28 -5.34 6.31
N PHE A 101 6.17 -5.14 5.34
CA PHE A 101 6.08 -4.05 4.36
C PHE A 101 5.84 -4.67 3.00
N ASP A 102 4.64 -4.51 2.49
CA ASP A 102 4.17 -5.22 1.30
C ASP A 102 3.73 -4.24 0.21
N VAL A 103 3.67 -4.74 -1.01
CA VAL A 103 3.17 -3.98 -2.15
C VAL A 103 2.03 -4.75 -2.80
N ALA A 104 0.94 -4.04 -3.08
CA ALA A 104 -0.15 -4.53 -3.92
C ALA A 104 -0.08 -3.80 -5.25
N ALA A 105 0.30 -4.50 -6.30
CA ALA A 105 0.42 -3.95 -7.64
C ALA A 105 -0.85 -4.28 -8.42
N ILE A 106 -1.58 -3.23 -8.84
CA ILE A 106 -2.84 -3.37 -9.55
C ILE A 106 -2.63 -2.92 -10.99
N THR A 107 -2.89 -3.79 -11.94
CA THR A 107 -2.83 -3.45 -13.36
C THR A 107 -4.23 -3.48 -13.95
N PHE A 108 -4.64 -2.36 -14.53
CA PHE A 108 -5.96 -2.24 -15.17
C PHE A 108 -5.84 -2.45 -16.67
N GLU A 109 -6.76 -3.22 -17.22
CA GLU A 109 -6.93 -3.41 -18.65
C GLU A 109 -8.42 -3.24 -18.97
N GLY A 110 -8.80 -2.04 -19.42
CA GLY A 110 -10.22 -1.71 -19.56
C GLY A 110 -10.93 -1.77 -18.21
N GLU A 111 -11.98 -2.57 -18.14
CA GLU A 111 -12.73 -2.79 -16.90
C GLU A 111 -12.14 -3.91 -16.03
N GLN A 112 -11.20 -4.64 -16.58
CA GLN A 112 -10.55 -5.74 -15.85
C GLN A 112 -9.36 -5.24 -15.06
N ALA A 113 -9.07 -5.93 -13.97
CA ALA A 113 -7.91 -5.61 -13.15
C ALA A 113 -7.25 -6.89 -12.67
N CYS A 114 -5.93 -6.83 -12.58
CA CYS A 114 -5.11 -7.92 -12.06
C CYS A 114 -4.37 -7.41 -10.83
N VAL A 115 -4.44 -8.15 -9.73
CA VAL A 115 -3.74 -7.85 -8.49
C VAL A 115 -2.54 -8.76 -8.35
N GLU A 116 -1.36 -8.17 -8.21
CA GLU A 116 -0.15 -8.90 -7.87
C GLU A 116 0.25 -8.53 -6.45
N TRP A 117 0.26 -9.51 -5.57
CA TRP A 117 0.66 -9.33 -4.19
C TRP A 117 2.14 -9.59 -4.04
N ILE A 118 2.88 -8.61 -3.54
CA ILE A 118 4.33 -8.72 -3.32
C ILE A 118 4.58 -8.62 -1.82
N PRO A 119 4.64 -9.77 -1.12
CA PRO A 119 4.88 -9.75 0.31
C PRO A 119 6.33 -9.41 0.61
N GLN A 120 6.54 -8.71 1.72
CA GLN A 120 7.87 -8.33 2.19
C GLN A 120 8.69 -7.70 1.06
N ALA A 121 8.08 -6.70 0.41
CA ALA A 121 8.69 -6.02 -0.74
C ALA A 121 9.99 -5.31 -0.38
N PHE A 122 10.17 -4.96 0.89
CA PHE A 122 11.44 -4.44 1.39
C PHE A 122 11.55 -4.70 2.89
N ILE A 123 12.78 -4.71 3.37
CA ILE A 123 13.08 -4.81 4.79
C ILE A 123 13.36 -3.39 5.29
N PRO A 124 12.63 -2.90 6.30
CA PRO A 124 12.83 -1.54 6.77
C PRO A 124 14.18 -1.40 7.45
N MET A 125 14.86 -0.30 7.15
CA MET A 125 16.10 0.05 7.83
C MET A 125 15.79 1.12 8.87
N TYR A 126 15.91 0.75 10.13
CA TYR A 126 15.72 1.64 11.27
C TYR A 126 17.03 2.36 11.54
N ILE A 127 17.29 3.42 10.82
CA ILE A 127 18.49 4.23 11.07
C ILE A 127 18.07 5.62 11.48
#